data_3074e374444faa091cc244ee35e6b3dc
#
_entry.id   3074e374444faa091cc244ee35e6b3dc
#
_cell.length_a   1.000
_cell.length_b   1.000
_cell.length_c   1.000
_cell.angle_alpha   90.00
_cell.angle_beta   90.00
_cell.angle_gamma   90.00
#
_symmetry.space_group_name_H-M   'P 1'
#
loop_
_entity.id
_entity.type
_entity.pdbx_description
1 polymer ?
#
loop_
_entity_poly.entity_id
_entity_poly.type
_entity_poly.pdbx_seq_one_letter_code
_entity_poly.pdbx_strand_id
1 'polypeptide(L)'
;MYKSDFLIIGSGIAGLSLALRLEKFGSVFIITKRGISDANTTEAQGGISCVCQKNDSFKKHIRDTLIAGAGLCKKDVVKLVVEQAPARIEELKNWGVKFDTDIGLEGGHSGRRVLHSGDYTGKVIAEALANRVKSKKNIKILFPPAGKCSVRI
;
A
#
# COMPACT_ATOMS: atom_id res chain seq x y z
N MET A 1 22.58 -19.77 8.14
CA MET A 1 22.34 -18.43 8.71
C MET A 1 22.14 -17.47 7.56
N TYR A 2 21.03 -16.71 7.53
CA TYR A 2 20.77 -15.69 6.51
C TYR A 2 21.24 -14.34 7.03
N LYS A 3 21.87 -13.54 6.18
CA LYS A 3 22.28 -12.16 6.48
C LYS A 3 21.64 -11.23 5.47
N SER A 4 21.17 -10.07 5.92
CA SER A 4 20.68 -8.98 5.07
C SER A 4 20.88 -7.65 5.77
N ASP A 5 20.90 -6.58 4.99
CA ASP A 5 21.00 -5.23 5.51
C ASP A 5 19.67 -4.77 6.13
N PHE A 6 18.55 -5.27 5.59
CA PHE A 6 17.20 -4.92 6.03
C PHE A 6 16.36 -6.17 6.24
N LEU A 7 15.63 -6.20 7.35
CA LEU A 7 14.64 -7.23 7.67
C LEU A 7 13.25 -6.59 7.76
N ILE A 8 12.31 -7.10 6.97
CA ILE A 8 10.91 -6.66 6.96
C ILE A 8 10.03 -7.81 7.41
N ILE A 9 9.16 -7.56 8.37
CA ILE A 9 8.19 -8.53 8.88
C ILE A 9 6.80 -8.16 8.34
N GLY A 10 6.28 -9.04 7.48
CA GLY A 10 4.98 -8.89 6.83
C GLY A 10 5.07 -8.50 5.36
N SER A 11 4.17 -9.08 4.55
CA SER A 11 4.08 -8.91 3.09
C SER A 11 2.84 -8.15 2.63
N GLY A 12 2.22 -7.36 3.51
CA GLY A 12 1.18 -6.42 3.10
C GLY A 12 1.75 -5.25 2.29
N ILE A 13 0.89 -4.34 1.83
CA ILE A 13 1.27 -3.18 1.01
C ILE A 13 2.43 -2.38 1.63
N ALA A 14 2.43 -2.18 2.95
CA ALA A 14 3.49 -1.45 3.64
C ALA A 14 4.85 -2.16 3.55
N GLY A 15 4.88 -3.48 3.83
CA GLY A 15 6.12 -4.26 3.78
C GLY A 15 6.69 -4.38 2.37
N LEU A 16 5.84 -4.67 1.37
CA LEU A 16 6.26 -4.77 -0.02
C LEU A 16 6.74 -3.43 -0.58
N SER A 17 6.03 -2.34 -0.28
CA SER A 17 6.43 -1.00 -0.70
C SER A 17 7.76 -0.58 -0.06
N LEU A 18 7.96 -0.88 1.23
CA LEU A 18 9.21 -0.60 1.92
C LEU A 18 10.36 -1.40 1.30
N ALA A 19 10.15 -2.68 1.01
CA ALA A 19 11.16 -3.53 0.38
C ALA A 19 11.63 -2.97 -0.97
N LEU A 20 10.68 -2.54 -1.82
CA LEU A 20 10.98 -1.94 -3.12
C LEU A 20 11.74 -0.61 -3.02
N ARG A 21 11.57 0.13 -1.94
CA ARG A 21 12.32 1.38 -1.69
C ARG A 21 13.71 1.12 -1.13
N LEU A 22 13.85 0.09 -0.30
CA LEU A 22 15.12 -0.23 0.36
C LEU A 22 16.08 -1.03 -0.55
N GLU A 23 15.59 -1.70 -1.58
CA GLU A 23 16.38 -2.58 -2.45
C GLU A 23 17.60 -1.90 -3.09
N LYS A 24 17.53 -0.59 -3.31
CA LYS A 24 18.62 0.22 -3.86
C LYS A 24 19.72 0.56 -2.83
N PHE A 25 19.47 0.33 -1.55
CA PHE A 25 20.39 0.62 -0.46
C PHE A 25 21.07 -0.64 0.10
N GLY A 26 20.57 -1.83 -0.25
CA GLY A 26 21.16 -3.08 0.23
C GLY A 26 20.24 -4.28 0.02
N SER A 27 20.63 -5.39 0.61
CA SER A 27 19.88 -6.64 0.60
C SER A 27 18.70 -6.58 1.56
N VAL A 28 17.55 -7.11 1.14
CA VAL A 28 16.30 -7.09 1.90
C VAL A 28 15.81 -8.52 2.12
N PHE A 29 15.49 -8.88 3.35
CA PHE A 29 14.71 -10.06 3.68
C PHE A 29 13.29 -9.66 4.08
N ILE A 30 12.30 -10.31 3.47
CA ILE A 30 10.90 -10.23 3.88
C ILE A 30 10.54 -11.55 4.54
N ILE A 31 10.08 -11.51 5.78
CA ILE A 31 9.49 -12.66 6.47
C ILE A 31 7.97 -12.51 6.45
N THR A 32 7.28 -13.53 5.95
CA THR A 32 5.82 -13.54 5.94
C THR A 32 5.29 -14.86 6.47
N LYS A 33 4.17 -14.81 7.19
CA LYS A 33 3.57 -15.96 7.87
C LYS A 33 2.99 -16.98 6.88
N ARG A 34 2.51 -16.51 5.73
CA ARG A 34 1.88 -17.29 4.66
C ARG A 34 2.42 -16.84 3.31
N GLY A 35 1.69 -17.14 2.22
CA GLY A 35 2.05 -16.68 0.88
C GLY A 35 2.26 -15.16 0.81
N ILE A 36 3.11 -14.69 -0.09
CA ILE A 36 3.45 -13.27 -0.22
C ILE A 36 2.23 -12.38 -0.47
N SER A 37 1.20 -12.92 -1.13
CA SER A 37 -0.05 -12.22 -1.41
C SER A 37 -1.15 -12.51 -0.37
N ASP A 38 -0.85 -13.30 0.66
CA ASP A 38 -1.81 -13.64 1.71
C ASP A 38 -1.72 -12.62 2.85
N ALA A 39 -2.31 -11.47 2.63
CA ALA A 39 -2.33 -10.35 3.57
C ALA A 39 -3.68 -9.63 3.49
N ASN A 40 -4.02 -8.87 4.53
CA ASN A 40 -5.25 -8.07 4.55
C ASN A 40 -5.38 -7.12 3.34
N THR A 41 -4.26 -6.73 2.73
CA THR A 41 -4.26 -5.96 1.48
C THR A 41 -5.01 -6.67 0.38
N THR A 42 -4.89 -7.99 0.27
CA THR A 42 -5.55 -8.80 -0.77
C THR A 42 -7.07 -8.81 -0.63
N GLU A 43 -7.56 -8.72 0.60
CA GLU A 43 -9.00 -8.75 0.93
C GLU A 43 -9.66 -7.36 0.81
N ALA A 44 -8.90 -6.29 0.61
CA ALA A 44 -9.43 -4.94 0.50
C ALA A 44 -10.13 -4.74 -0.86
N GLN A 45 -11.45 -4.47 -0.82
CA GLN A 45 -12.30 -4.38 -2.01
C GLN A 45 -12.41 -2.96 -2.55
N GLY A 46 -12.65 -1.97 -1.69
CA GLY A 46 -12.92 -0.58 -2.06
C GLY A 46 -11.91 0.02 -3.05
N GLY A 47 -11.30 1.10 -2.68
CA GLY A 47 -10.30 1.74 -3.54
C GLY A 47 -9.37 2.60 -2.70
N ILE A 48 -8.61 3.46 -3.36
CA ILE A 48 -7.73 4.43 -2.71
C ILE A 48 -8.21 5.83 -3.04
N SER A 49 -8.56 6.60 -2.01
CA SER A 49 -8.94 8.00 -2.15
C SER A 49 -7.71 8.87 -2.47
N CYS A 50 -7.77 9.57 -3.59
CA CYS A 50 -6.69 10.44 -4.05
C CYS A 50 -7.26 11.63 -4.83
N VAL A 51 -6.79 12.83 -4.52
CA VAL A 51 -7.12 14.02 -5.29
C VAL A 51 -6.41 13.98 -6.64
N CYS A 52 -7.16 13.60 -7.68
CA CYS A 52 -6.63 13.45 -9.04
C CYS A 52 -7.49 14.17 -10.10
N GLN A 53 -8.61 14.77 -9.70
CA GLN A 53 -9.53 15.46 -10.59
C GLN A 53 -9.45 16.99 -10.44
N LYS A 54 -9.64 17.75 -11.54
CA LYS A 54 -9.56 19.22 -11.56
C LYS A 54 -10.60 19.90 -10.68
N ASN A 55 -11.76 19.27 -10.47
CA ASN A 55 -12.87 19.79 -9.65
C ASN A 55 -12.79 19.36 -8.18
N ASP A 56 -11.74 18.65 -7.78
CA ASP A 56 -11.46 18.26 -6.39
C ASP A 56 -10.27 19.04 -5.82
N SER A 57 -10.04 18.94 -4.49
CA SER A 57 -8.91 19.59 -3.84
C SER A 57 -8.53 18.89 -2.53
N PHE A 58 -7.27 19.05 -2.14
CA PHE A 58 -6.79 18.57 -0.83
C PHE A 58 -7.63 19.12 0.32
N LYS A 59 -8.01 20.39 0.25
CA LYS A 59 -8.84 21.03 1.28
C LYS A 59 -10.21 20.34 1.43
N LYS A 60 -10.86 19.99 0.33
CA LYS A 60 -12.13 19.23 0.35
C LYS A 60 -11.91 17.85 0.95
N HIS A 61 -10.91 17.11 0.48
CA HIS A 61 -10.63 15.76 0.97
C HIS A 61 -10.27 15.74 2.47
N ILE A 62 -9.41 16.67 2.94
CA ILE A 62 -9.09 16.81 4.37
C ILE A 62 -10.35 17.09 5.19
N ARG A 63 -11.21 18.02 4.73
CA ARG A 63 -12.46 18.34 5.42
C ARG A 63 -13.37 17.12 5.53
N ASP A 64 -13.59 16.42 4.42
CA ASP A 64 -14.45 15.23 4.38
C ASP A 64 -13.94 14.16 5.35
N THR A 65 -12.62 13.91 5.36
CA THR A 65 -11.99 12.94 6.25
C THR A 65 -12.14 13.33 7.73
N LEU A 66 -11.99 14.61 8.07
CA LEU A 66 -12.15 15.09 9.45
C LEU A 66 -13.61 15.00 9.91
N ILE A 67 -14.58 15.27 9.04
CA ILE A 67 -16.01 15.13 9.34
C ILE A 67 -16.35 13.65 9.57
N ALA A 68 -15.95 12.77 8.66
CA ALA A 68 -16.19 11.32 8.78
C ALA A 68 -15.53 10.72 10.03
N GLY A 69 -14.37 11.24 10.40
CA GLY A 69 -13.62 10.79 11.58
C GLY A 69 -14.17 11.25 12.91
N ALA A 70 -15.23 12.09 12.94
CA ALA A 70 -15.99 12.48 14.15
C ALA A 70 -15.12 12.87 15.37
N GLY A 71 -14.03 13.60 15.14
CA GLY A 71 -13.10 14.06 16.18
C GLY A 71 -11.97 13.10 16.56
N LEU A 72 -11.94 11.88 16.02
CA LEU A 72 -10.88 10.89 16.28
C LEU A 72 -9.61 11.13 15.45
N CYS A 73 -9.68 11.94 14.41
CA CYS A 73 -8.56 12.17 13.50
C CYS A 73 -7.53 13.15 14.07
N LYS A 74 -6.27 12.85 13.89
CA LYS A 74 -5.17 13.82 14.03
C LYS A 74 -5.06 14.62 12.74
N LYS A 75 -5.34 15.92 12.80
CA LYS A 75 -5.45 16.81 11.63
C LYS A 75 -4.18 16.89 10.78
N ASP A 76 -3.04 16.93 11.41
CA ASP A 76 -1.71 16.93 10.76
C ASP A 76 -1.45 15.64 9.99
N VAL A 77 -1.84 14.49 10.56
CA VAL A 77 -1.73 13.18 9.91
C VAL A 77 -2.67 13.09 8.70
N VAL A 78 -3.93 13.53 8.84
CA VAL A 78 -4.88 13.57 7.72
C VAL A 78 -4.33 14.42 6.59
N LYS A 79 -3.79 15.61 6.89
CA LYS A 79 -3.17 16.49 5.91
C LYS A 79 -2.01 15.78 5.19
N LEU A 80 -1.09 15.19 5.94
CA LEU A 80 0.06 14.46 5.40
C LEU A 80 -0.37 13.35 4.43
N VAL A 81 -1.32 12.51 4.85
CA VAL A 81 -1.79 11.37 4.04
C VAL A 81 -2.45 11.86 2.76
N VAL A 82 -3.35 12.84 2.86
CA VAL A 82 -4.10 13.38 1.71
C VAL A 82 -3.17 14.06 0.70
N GLU A 83 -2.22 14.87 1.16
CA GLU A 83 -1.29 15.60 0.29
C GLU A 83 -0.26 14.67 -0.39
N GLN A 84 0.12 13.57 0.27
CA GLN A 84 1.05 12.59 -0.31
C GLN A 84 0.39 11.57 -1.23
N ALA A 85 -0.93 11.39 -1.17
CA ALA A 85 -1.63 10.34 -1.91
C ALA A 85 -1.33 10.35 -3.43
N PRO A 86 -1.32 11.48 -4.16
CA PRO A 86 -1.03 11.47 -5.59
C PRO A 86 0.33 10.86 -5.92
N ALA A 87 1.37 11.23 -5.17
CA ALA A 87 2.71 10.69 -5.38
C ALA A 87 2.77 9.17 -5.08
N ARG A 88 2.02 8.71 -4.08
CA ARG A 88 1.95 7.27 -3.75
C ARG A 88 1.19 6.48 -4.83
N ILE A 89 0.14 7.04 -5.41
CA ILE A 89 -0.58 6.43 -6.54
C ILE A 89 0.32 6.29 -7.77
N GLU A 90 1.07 7.32 -8.12
CA GLU A 90 2.01 7.23 -9.25
C GLU A 90 3.12 6.19 -8.98
N GLU A 91 3.59 6.08 -7.76
CA GLU A 91 4.54 5.05 -7.35
C GLU A 91 3.95 3.63 -7.54
N LEU A 92 2.69 3.40 -7.13
CA LEU A 92 2.00 2.13 -7.33
C LEU A 92 1.85 1.80 -8.83
N LYS A 93 1.46 2.78 -9.65
CA LYS A 93 1.40 2.61 -11.12
C LYS A 93 2.76 2.22 -11.71
N ASN A 94 3.83 2.88 -11.28
CA ASN A 94 5.19 2.57 -11.70
C ASN A 94 5.65 1.16 -11.27
N TRP A 95 5.08 0.62 -10.21
CA TRP A 95 5.30 -0.77 -9.80
C TRP A 95 4.38 -1.78 -10.49
N GLY A 96 3.50 -1.31 -11.38
CA GLY A 96 2.67 -2.16 -12.23
C GLY A 96 1.22 -2.29 -11.81
N VAL A 97 0.76 -1.51 -10.82
CA VAL A 97 -0.67 -1.46 -10.45
C VAL A 97 -1.46 -0.77 -11.54
N LYS A 98 -2.54 -1.41 -11.99
CA LYS A 98 -3.47 -0.85 -12.96
C LYS A 98 -4.77 -0.48 -12.25
N PHE A 99 -5.14 0.78 -12.33
CA PHE A 99 -6.44 1.28 -11.89
C PHE A 99 -7.37 1.45 -13.08
N ASP A 100 -8.66 1.37 -12.85
CA ASP A 100 -9.68 1.66 -13.84
C ASP A 100 -9.66 3.16 -14.21
N THR A 101 -10.30 3.51 -15.31
CA THR A 101 -10.31 4.90 -15.81
C THR A 101 -11.36 5.77 -15.14
N ASP A 102 -12.41 5.17 -14.62
CA ASP A 102 -13.46 5.85 -13.86
C ASP A 102 -13.03 6.07 -12.41
N ILE A 103 -13.55 7.14 -11.83
CA ILE A 103 -13.22 7.54 -10.46
C ILE A 103 -14.48 7.42 -9.60
N GLY A 104 -14.40 6.60 -8.58
CA GLY A 104 -15.50 6.32 -7.66
C GLY A 104 -15.81 7.48 -6.70
N LEU A 105 -17.00 7.44 -6.14
CA LEU A 105 -17.48 8.30 -5.06
C LEU A 105 -17.94 7.42 -3.92
N GLU A 106 -17.33 7.58 -2.76
CA GLU A 106 -17.72 6.87 -1.54
C GLU A 106 -18.52 7.77 -0.59
N GLY A 107 -19.24 7.15 0.36
CA GLY A 107 -19.98 7.86 1.39
C GLY A 107 -19.09 8.81 2.18
N GLY A 108 -19.59 10.03 2.43
CA GLY A 108 -18.83 11.08 3.11
C GLY A 108 -17.89 11.89 2.21
N HIS A 109 -17.70 11.51 0.95
CA HIS A 109 -16.92 12.30 -0.01
C HIS A 109 -17.77 13.39 -0.69
N SER A 110 -17.25 14.62 -0.71
CA SER A 110 -17.83 15.75 -1.46
C SER A 110 -17.43 15.79 -2.94
N GLY A 111 -16.61 14.84 -3.41
CA GLY A 111 -16.16 14.74 -4.78
C GLY A 111 -15.64 13.35 -5.12
N ARG A 112 -15.67 13.00 -6.41
CA ARG A 112 -15.12 11.72 -6.90
C ARG A 112 -13.61 11.72 -6.79
N ARG A 113 -13.04 10.73 -6.08
CA ARG A 113 -11.60 10.64 -5.83
C ARG A 113 -11.11 9.22 -5.54
N VAL A 114 -11.93 8.22 -5.70
CA VAL A 114 -11.58 6.83 -5.37
C VAL A 114 -11.09 6.13 -6.62
N LEU A 115 -9.78 5.84 -6.67
CA LEU A 115 -9.21 4.98 -7.69
C LEU A 115 -9.42 3.53 -7.27
N HIS A 116 -9.88 2.70 -8.19
CA HIS A 116 -10.20 1.30 -7.95
C HIS A 116 -9.79 0.42 -9.13
N SER A 117 -9.91 -0.89 -8.97
CA SER A 117 -9.77 -1.90 -10.01
C SER A 117 -10.87 -2.95 -9.77
N GLY A 118 -12.06 -2.67 -10.32
CA GLY A 118 -13.28 -3.39 -9.98
C GLY A 118 -13.49 -3.49 -8.47
N ASP A 119 -13.94 -4.64 -8.00
CA ASP A 119 -14.10 -4.96 -6.57
C ASP A 119 -12.86 -5.64 -5.96
N TYR A 120 -11.71 -5.57 -6.63
CA TYR A 120 -10.50 -6.31 -6.27
C TYR A 120 -9.27 -5.43 -6.14
N THR A 121 -9.43 -4.16 -5.81
CA THR A 121 -8.33 -3.16 -5.78
C THR A 121 -7.16 -3.64 -4.94
N GLY A 122 -7.41 -4.15 -3.75
CA GLY A 122 -6.36 -4.64 -2.86
C GLY A 122 -5.60 -5.84 -3.44
N LYS A 123 -6.32 -6.77 -4.08
CA LYS A 123 -5.72 -7.94 -4.75
C LYS A 123 -4.81 -7.51 -5.90
N VAL A 124 -5.26 -6.61 -6.75
CA VAL A 124 -4.46 -6.08 -7.88
C VAL A 124 -3.19 -5.41 -7.38
N ILE A 125 -3.28 -4.63 -6.31
CA ILE A 125 -2.12 -3.99 -5.67
C ILE A 125 -1.16 -5.05 -5.10
N ALA A 126 -1.67 -6.01 -4.32
CA ALA A 126 -0.86 -7.05 -3.70
C ALA A 126 -0.11 -7.89 -4.73
N GLU A 127 -0.79 -8.30 -5.81
CA GLU A 127 -0.19 -9.08 -6.89
C GLU A 127 0.88 -8.28 -7.65
N ALA A 128 0.61 -7.04 -8.01
CA ALA A 128 1.58 -6.19 -8.71
C ALA A 128 2.85 -5.98 -7.88
N LEU A 129 2.71 -5.64 -6.59
CA LEU A 129 3.83 -5.45 -5.68
C LEU A 129 4.59 -6.77 -5.45
N ALA A 130 3.89 -7.89 -5.26
CA ALA A 130 4.50 -9.21 -5.08
C ALA A 130 5.32 -9.61 -6.31
N ASN A 131 4.79 -9.40 -7.52
CA ASN A 131 5.50 -9.68 -8.76
C ASN A 131 6.73 -8.77 -8.92
N ARG A 132 6.58 -7.50 -8.57
CA ARG A 132 7.71 -6.55 -8.61
C ARG A 132 8.80 -6.93 -7.62
N VAL A 133 8.47 -7.31 -6.39
CA VAL A 133 9.42 -7.78 -5.37
C VAL A 133 10.13 -9.06 -5.84
N LYS A 134 9.40 -10.04 -6.38
CA LYS A 134 9.99 -11.29 -6.91
C LYS A 134 10.97 -11.05 -8.05
N SER A 135 10.81 -9.98 -8.83
CA SER A 135 11.72 -9.63 -9.92
C SER A 135 13.05 -9.03 -9.44
N LYS A 136 13.18 -8.69 -8.15
CA LYS A 136 14.36 -8.03 -7.58
C LYS A 136 15.36 -9.04 -7.01
N LYS A 137 16.60 -9.01 -7.50
CA LYS A 137 17.68 -9.93 -7.05
C LYS A 137 18.08 -9.70 -5.58
N ASN A 138 17.96 -8.46 -5.10
CA ASN A 138 18.35 -8.06 -3.75
C ASN A 138 17.28 -8.34 -2.69
N ILE A 139 16.08 -8.80 -3.10
CA ILE A 139 15.00 -9.09 -2.16
C ILE A 139 14.80 -10.59 -2.07
N LYS A 140 14.85 -11.12 -0.87
CA LYS A 140 14.53 -12.52 -0.59
C LYS A 140 13.31 -12.61 0.30
N ILE A 141 12.46 -13.61 0.04
CA ILE A 141 11.24 -13.84 0.79
C ILE A 141 11.39 -15.16 1.52
N LEU A 142 11.13 -15.15 2.82
CA LEU A 142 11.18 -16.32 3.67
C LEU A 142 9.77 -16.65 4.19
N PHE A 143 9.42 -17.91 4.05
CA PHE A 143 8.22 -18.51 4.61
C PHE A 143 8.66 -19.47 5.73
N PRO A 144 8.72 -19.03 6.99
CA PRO A 144 9.07 -19.95 8.06
C PRO A 144 8.00 -21.03 8.17
N PRO A 145 8.38 -22.31 8.36
CA PRO A 145 7.42 -23.35 8.64
C PRO A 145 6.60 -22.97 9.89
N ALA A 146 5.31 -23.32 9.88
CA ALA A 146 4.41 -23.01 10.98
C ALA A 146 5.03 -23.43 12.33
N GLY A 147 5.10 -22.51 13.27
CA GLY A 147 5.62 -22.76 14.62
C GLY A 147 7.14 -22.61 14.82
N LYS A 148 7.92 -22.28 13.79
CA LYS A 148 9.41 -22.19 13.92
C LYS A 148 9.96 -20.86 13.39
N CYS A 149 9.47 -19.72 13.88
CA CYS A 149 10.11 -18.45 13.61
C CYS A 149 10.88 -17.96 14.84
N SER A 150 12.19 -18.24 14.90
CA SER A 150 13.08 -17.54 15.80
C SER A 150 13.96 -16.58 14.97
N VAL A 151 13.72 -15.30 15.06
CA VAL A 151 14.63 -14.27 14.56
C VAL A 151 15.54 -13.88 15.72
N ARG A 152 16.85 -14.08 15.58
CA ARG A 152 17.84 -13.46 16.47
C ARG A 152 18.33 -12.19 15.75
N ILE A 153 18.12 -11.08 16.38
CA ILE A 153 18.64 -9.76 15.99
C ILE A 153 20.02 -9.58 16.59
#